data_adb4096fe0473add7a8909e86857a1e5
#
_entry.id   adb4096fe0473add7a8909e86857a1e5
#
_cell.length_a   1.000
_cell.length_b   1.000
_cell.length_c   1.000
_cell.angle_alpha   90.00
_cell.angle_beta   90.00
_cell.angle_gamma   90.00
#
_symmetry.space_group_name_H-M   'P 1'
#
loop_
_entity.id
_entity.type
_entity.pdbx_description
1 polymer ?
#
loop_
_entity_poly.entity_id
_entity_poly.type
_entity_poly.pdbx_seq_one_letter_code
_entity_poly.pdbx_strand_id
1 'polypeptide(L)'
;MTASFLYLGAGLGMLLCQILQKATGRQKKKEPLTRKELPYTVAMVALDIIAPILLMFGISRTNSANVSLLNNFEIVATSLIALFLFKEIISRKLWLAILLVTAASAILSFEGEGAFVFNEGSLLVLGACVCWGFENNCTRMISNKDSEEIVIIKGCFSGLGSLLIALLLGERFPSPAFLAAILLLGFVSYGLSINFYVMAQKDLGAAKTSAYYSIAPFLGVAFSMLFVGENPGLQFYIALAIMIISTVLMVKDTIELQHNHEHIHVHTHPHRHGNLVHTHEHTHCHSHLHVHKDSGHSTIHTHSHQELEGHDHPHPAT
;
A
#
# COMPACT_ATOMS: atom_id res chain seq x y z
N MET A 1 -5.83 -6.03 23.27
CA MET A 1 -4.61 -6.86 23.54
C MET A 1 -4.07 -7.54 22.29
N THR A 2 -4.82 -8.43 21.61
CA THR A 2 -4.33 -9.17 20.43
C THR A 2 -3.77 -8.28 19.32
N ALA A 3 -4.49 -7.22 18.92
CA ALA A 3 -4.03 -6.27 17.91
C ALA A 3 -2.70 -5.60 18.30
N SER A 4 -2.53 -5.24 19.58
CA SER A 4 -1.28 -4.63 20.09
C SER A 4 -0.08 -5.54 19.87
N PHE A 5 -0.21 -6.83 20.20
CA PHE A 5 0.88 -7.79 20.03
C PHE A 5 1.14 -8.19 18.58
N LEU A 6 0.13 -8.16 17.70
CA LEU A 6 0.34 -8.31 16.25
C LEU A 6 1.21 -7.17 15.70
N TYR A 7 0.89 -5.92 16.04
CA TYR A 7 1.72 -4.78 15.64
C TYR A 7 3.12 -4.81 16.26
N LEU A 8 3.23 -5.14 17.57
CA LEU A 8 4.54 -5.29 18.21
C LEU A 8 5.36 -6.42 17.58
N GLY A 9 4.73 -7.53 17.24
CA GLY A 9 5.36 -8.63 16.51
C GLY A 9 5.91 -8.19 15.15
N ALA A 10 5.14 -7.38 14.41
CA ALA A 10 5.58 -6.78 13.16
C ALA A 10 6.81 -5.89 13.36
N GLY A 11 6.72 -4.92 14.28
CA GLY A 11 7.80 -3.97 14.52
C GLY A 11 9.09 -4.64 15.06
N LEU A 12 8.97 -5.48 16.07
CA LEU A 12 10.12 -6.18 16.68
C LEU A 12 10.74 -7.21 15.71
N GLY A 13 9.92 -7.94 14.96
CA GLY A 13 10.40 -8.90 13.97
C GLY A 13 11.16 -8.22 12.84
N MET A 14 10.66 -7.10 12.30
CA MET A 14 11.35 -6.32 11.27
C MET A 14 12.62 -5.66 11.82
N LEU A 15 12.62 -5.18 13.07
CA LEU A 15 13.82 -4.66 13.73
C LEU A 15 14.90 -5.75 13.84
N LEU A 16 14.53 -6.97 14.23
CA LEU A 16 15.44 -8.11 14.29
C LEU A 16 16.02 -8.41 12.89
N CYS A 17 15.19 -8.43 11.85
CA CYS A 17 15.64 -8.61 10.46
C CYS A 17 16.67 -7.53 10.07
N GLN A 18 16.41 -6.27 10.37
CA GLN A 18 17.32 -5.16 10.07
C GLN A 18 18.67 -5.29 10.83
N ILE A 19 18.64 -5.70 12.10
CA ILE A 19 19.87 -5.95 12.89
C ILE A 19 20.68 -7.09 12.26
N LEU A 20 20.04 -8.20 11.88
CA LEU A 20 20.70 -9.33 11.25
C LEU A 20 21.30 -8.97 9.87
N GLN A 21 20.59 -8.17 9.07
CA GLN A 21 21.10 -7.66 7.79
C GLN A 21 22.36 -6.80 8.00
N LYS A 22 22.34 -5.91 9.01
CA LYS A 22 23.52 -5.11 9.38
C LYS A 22 24.69 -5.98 9.81
N ALA A 23 24.46 -6.96 10.66
CA ALA A 23 25.49 -7.88 11.15
C ALA A 23 26.12 -8.74 10.04
N THR A 24 25.35 -9.09 9.02
CA THR A 24 25.83 -9.88 7.87
C THR A 24 26.36 -9.07 6.69
N GLY A 25 26.42 -7.74 6.81
CA GLY A 25 26.90 -6.83 5.75
C GLY A 25 25.98 -6.78 4.50
N ARG A 26 24.76 -7.32 4.58
CA ARG A 26 23.80 -7.37 3.47
C ARG A 26 22.88 -6.15 3.38
N GLN A 27 23.09 -5.14 4.21
CA GLN A 27 22.23 -3.96 4.23
C GLN A 27 22.34 -3.18 2.92
N LYS A 28 21.24 -3.04 2.20
CA LYS A 28 21.12 -2.12 1.06
C LYS A 28 21.04 -0.69 1.57
N LYS A 29 21.74 0.23 0.90
CA LYS A 29 21.65 1.66 1.20
C LYS A 29 20.25 2.14 0.79
N LYS A 30 19.39 2.42 1.77
CA LYS A 30 18.04 2.95 1.59
C LYS A 30 17.99 4.35 2.20
N GLU A 31 17.07 5.17 1.71
CA GLU A 31 16.88 6.50 2.28
C GLU A 31 16.09 6.42 3.59
N PRO A 32 16.65 6.90 4.73
CA PRO A 32 15.94 6.89 6.00
C PRO A 32 14.83 7.93 6.03
N LEU A 33 13.90 7.78 6.97
CA LEU A 33 12.90 8.80 7.30
C LEU A 33 13.59 10.04 7.88
N THR A 34 13.10 11.22 7.48
CA THR A 34 13.60 12.51 7.95
C THR A 34 12.48 13.30 8.65
N ARG A 35 12.83 14.49 9.17
CA ARG A 35 11.81 15.36 9.80
C ARG A 35 10.71 15.83 8.84
N LYS A 36 10.96 15.78 7.53
CA LYS A 36 9.96 16.16 6.51
C LYS A 36 8.80 15.17 6.44
N GLU A 37 9.08 13.90 6.66
CA GLU A 37 8.08 12.82 6.65
C GLU A 37 7.31 12.69 7.97
N LEU A 38 7.75 13.42 9.03
CA LEU A 38 7.16 13.31 10.38
C LEU A 38 5.63 13.48 10.43
N PRO A 39 5.00 14.45 9.72
CA PRO A 39 3.55 14.59 9.75
C PRO A 39 2.81 13.34 9.25
N TYR A 40 3.29 12.74 8.17
CA TYR A 40 2.71 11.51 7.61
C TYR A 40 2.96 10.31 8.53
N THR A 41 4.16 10.22 9.12
CA THR A 41 4.53 9.15 10.06
C THR A 41 3.66 9.20 11.32
N VAL A 42 3.44 10.37 11.90
CA VAL A 42 2.57 10.56 13.07
C VAL A 42 1.12 10.26 12.72
N ALA A 43 0.63 10.74 11.59
CA ALA A 43 -0.73 10.45 11.12
C ALA A 43 -0.93 8.94 10.90
N MET A 44 -0.01 8.26 10.24
CA MET A 44 -0.01 6.81 10.03
C MET A 44 -0.14 6.06 11.36
N VAL A 45 0.71 6.36 12.35
CA VAL A 45 0.68 5.70 13.67
C VAL A 45 -0.63 5.99 14.41
N ALA A 46 -1.08 7.25 14.43
CA ALA A 46 -2.31 7.63 15.12
C ALA A 46 -3.54 6.93 14.51
N LEU A 47 -3.63 6.88 13.19
CA LEU A 47 -4.73 6.23 12.47
C LEU A 47 -4.73 4.71 12.68
N ASP A 48 -3.55 4.08 12.75
CA ASP A 48 -3.41 2.66 13.09
C ASP A 48 -3.79 2.31 14.54
N ILE A 49 -3.78 3.28 15.43
CA ILE A 49 -4.31 3.12 16.79
C ILE A 49 -5.83 3.31 16.78
N ILE A 50 -6.32 4.34 16.11
CA ILE A 50 -7.74 4.73 16.13
C ILE A 50 -8.61 3.73 15.37
N ALA A 51 -8.19 3.29 14.18
CA ALA A 51 -9.00 2.43 13.32
C ALA A 51 -9.38 1.07 13.97
N PRO A 52 -8.43 0.29 14.55
CA PRO A 52 -8.79 -0.95 15.25
C PRO A 52 -9.72 -0.72 16.45
N ILE A 53 -9.60 0.41 17.14
CA ILE A 53 -10.48 0.76 18.26
C ILE A 53 -11.91 0.97 17.75
N LEU A 54 -12.07 1.78 16.70
CA LEU A 54 -13.37 2.00 16.06
C LEU A 54 -13.97 0.69 15.56
N LEU A 55 -13.16 -0.17 14.94
CA LEU A 55 -13.59 -1.48 14.49
C LEU A 55 -14.07 -2.35 15.65
N MET A 56 -13.32 -2.45 16.74
CA MET A 56 -13.68 -3.26 17.92
C MET A 56 -14.98 -2.80 18.55
N PHE A 57 -15.17 -1.49 18.71
CA PHE A 57 -16.45 -0.94 19.16
C PHE A 57 -17.57 -1.14 18.14
N GLY A 58 -17.26 -1.13 16.84
CA GLY A 58 -18.20 -1.44 15.77
C GLY A 58 -18.67 -2.89 15.84
N ILE A 59 -17.76 -3.86 15.95
CA ILE A 59 -18.03 -5.29 16.06
C ILE A 59 -18.92 -5.58 17.27
N SER A 60 -18.73 -4.90 18.39
CA SER A 60 -19.54 -5.10 19.60
C SER A 60 -20.99 -4.57 19.49
N ARG A 61 -21.31 -3.78 18.45
CA ARG A 61 -22.60 -3.12 18.26
C ARG A 61 -23.35 -3.51 16.98
N THR A 62 -22.75 -4.36 16.14
CA THR A 62 -23.39 -4.89 14.93
C THR A 62 -23.03 -6.35 14.74
N ASN A 63 -23.66 -7.05 13.79
CA ASN A 63 -23.32 -8.44 13.50
C ASN A 63 -22.05 -8.58 12.67
N SER A 64 -21.40 -9.75 12.73
CA SER A 64 -20.14 -10.03 12.04
C SER A 64 -20.28 -9.96 10.52
N ALA A 65 -21.41 -10.37 9.96
CA ALA A 65 -21.71 -10.30 8.54
C ALA A 65 -21.70 -8.84 8.04
N ASN A 66 -22.37 -7.95 8.80
CA ASN A 66 -22.39 -6.53 8.48
C ASN A 66 -20.99 -5.89 8.58
N VAL A 67 -20.21 -6.26 9.60
CA VAL A 67 -18.79 -5.80 9.71
C VAL A 67 -17.99 -6.24 8.50
N SER A 68 -18.06 -7.51 8.13
CA SER A 68 -17.33 -8.07 7.00
C SER A 68 -17.69 -7.37 5.69
N LEU A 69 -18.98 -7.11 5.47
CA LEU A 69 -19.49 -6.40 4.30
C LEU A 69 -18.96 -4.95 4.24
N LEU A 70 -19.11 -4.21 5.35
CA LEU A 70 -18.72 -2.80 5.42
C LEU A 70 -17.22 -2.60 5.37
N ASN A 71 -16.43 -3.55 5.86
CA ASN A 71 -14.97 -3.46 5.87
C ASN A 71 -14.37 -3.37 4.45
N ASN A 72 -15.08 -3.88 3.44
CA ASN A 72 -14.70 -3.73 2.03
C ASN A 72 -14.73 -2.26 1.55
N PHE A 73 -15.41 -1.37 2.30
CA PHE A 73 -15.42 0.05 2.01
C PHE A 73 -14.05 0.72 2.19
N GLU A 74 -13.09 0.09 2.88
CA GLU A 74 -11.71 0.57 2.99
C GLU A 74 -11.08 0.84 1.63
N ILE A 75 -11.30 -0.04 0.65
CA ILE A 75 -10.74 0.10 -0.71
C ILE A 75 -11.28 1.37 -1.37
N VAL A 76 -12.59 1.59 -1.23
CA VAL A 76 -13.25 2.78 -1.79
C VAL A 76 -12.77 4.03 -1.07
N ALA A 77 -12.71 4.01 0.27
CA ALA A 77 -12.20 5.12 1.08
C ALA A 77 -10.75 5.47 0.70
N THR A 78 -9.86 4.47 0.62
CA THR A 78 -8.46 4.67 0.19
C THR A 78 -8.40 5.36 -1.17
N SER A 79 -9.20 4.89 -2.14
CA SER A 79 -9.19 5.40 -3.51
C SER A 79 -9.75 6.82 -3.62
N LEU A 80 -10.84 7.11 -2.90
CA LEU A 80 -11.42 8.46 -2.86
C LEU A 80 -10.47 9.46 -2.20
N ILE A 81 -9.85 9.07 -1.09
CA ILE A 81 -8.86 9.90 -0.38
C ILE A 81 -7.63 10.14 -1.26
N ALA A 82 -7.13 9.09 -1.94
CA ALA A 82 -6.01 9.19 -2.88
C ALA A 82 -6.32 10.20 -3.99
N LEU A 83 -7.50 10.12 -4.59
CA LEU A 83 -7.93 11.03 -5.66
C LEU A 83 -8.09 12.48 -5.18
N PHE A 84 -8.90 12.70 -4.13
CA PHE A 84 -9.32 14.07 -3.77
C PHE A 84 -8.29 14.81 -2.93
N LEU A 85 -7.62 14.15 -1.97
CA LEU A 85 -6.68 14.80 -1.06
C LEU A 85 -5.23 14.69 -1.54
N PHE A 86 -4.84 13.51 -2.01
CA PHE A 86 -3.45 13.27 -2.43
C PHE A 86 -3.24 13.43 -3.93
N LYS A 87 -4.32 13.73 -4.70
CA LYS A 87 -4.31 14.00 -6.14
C LYS A 87 -3.67 12.86 -6.95
N GLU A 88 -3.84 11.63 -6.48
CA GLU A 88 -3.41 10.43 -7.21
C GLU A 88 -4.28 10.26 -8.46
N ILE A 89 -3.64 9.94 -9.58
CA ILE A 89 -4.34 9.77 -10.84
C ILE A 89 -4.96 8.37 -10.88
N ILE A 90 -6.28 8.32 -10.96
CA ILE A 90 -7.03 7.08 -11.06
C ILE A 90 -7.72 7.02 -12.42
N SER A 91 -7.30 6.09 -13.27
CA SER A 91 -7.89 5.90 -14.59
C SER A 91 -9.33 5.40 -14.52
N ARG A 92 -10.09 5.56 -15.59
CA ARG A 92 -11.46 4.99 -15.68
C ARG A 92 -11.48 3.47 -15.55
N LYS A 93 -10.44 2.79 -16.08
CA LYS A 93 -10.29 1.33 -15.97
C LYS A 93 -10.04 0.90 -14.54
N LEU A 94 -9.18 1.64 -13.81
CA LEU A 94 -8.92 1.39 -12.40
C LEU A 94 -10.17 1.64 -11.54
N TRP A 95 -10.97 2.68 -11.82
CA TRP A 95 -12.26 2.89 -11.16
C TRP A 95 -13.21 1.72 -11.36
N LEU A 96 -13.34 1.23 -12.60
CA LEU A 96 -14.17 0.06 -12.89
C LEU A 96 -13.65 -1.18 -12.13
N ALA A 97 -12.35 -1.37 -12.09
CA ALA A 97 -11.75 -2.48 -11.34
C ALA A 97 -12.00 -2.37 -9.83
N ILE A 98 -11.87 -1.17 -9.24
CA ILE A 98 -12.18 -0.92 -7.82
C ILE A 98 -13.64 -1.23 -7.51
N LEU A 99 -14.57 -0.81 -8.37
CA LEU A 99 -16.00 -1.13 -8.21
C LEU A 99 -16.27 -2.63 -8.30
N LEU A 100 -15.66 -3.32 -9.27
CA LEU A 100 -15.81 -4.77 -9.42
C LEU A 100 -15.24 -5.54 -8.24
N VAL A 101 -14.02 -5.20 -7.77
CA VAL A 101 -13.42 -5.90 -6.63
C VAL A 101 -14.19 -5.62 -5.34
N THR A 102 -14.68 -4.41 -5.15
CA THR A 102 -15.55 -4.07 -4.00
C THR A 102 -16.84 -4.87 -4.04
N ALA A 103 -17.48 -4.99 -5.22
CA ALA A 103 -18.66 -5.80 -5.40
C ALA A 103 -18.39 -7.30 -5.16
N ALA A 104 -17.28 -7.83 -5.68
CA ALA A 104 -16.87 -9.22 -5.45
C ALA A 104 -16.66 -9.51 -3.96
N SER A 105 -15.96 -8.62 -3.25
CA SER A 105 -15.72 -8.75 -1.81
C SER A 105 -17.04 -8.61 -1.02
N ALA A 106 -17.93 -7.72 -1.43
CA ALA A 106 -19.26 -7.58 -0.82
C ALA A 106 -20.11 -8.85 -1.02
N ILE A 107 -20.11 -9.44 -2.22
CA ILE A 107 -20.78 -10.71 -2.51
C ILE A 107 -20.20 -11.83 -1.62
N LEU A 108 -18.88 -11.91 -1.51
CA LEU A 108 -18.21 -12.92 -0.68
C LEU A 108 -18.58 -12.80 0.80
N SER A 109 -18.72 -11.57 1.30
CA SER A 109 -19.04 -11.26 2.69
C SER A 109 -20.53 -11.31 3.02
N PHE A 110 -21.42 -11.55 2.03
CA PHE A 110 -22.86 -11.54 2.24
C PHE A 110 -23.34 -12.88 2.79
N GLU A 111 -23.84 -12.88 4.03
CA GLU A 111 -24.28 -14.09 4.76
C GLU A 111 -25.83 -14.25 4.81
N GLY A 112 -26.58 -13.64 3.89
CA GLY A 112 -28.03 -13.82 3.79
C GLY A 112 -28.88 -12.75 4.49
N GLU A 113 -30.09 -13.10 4.91
CA GLU A 113 -31.06 -12.17 5.50
C GLU A 113 -30.54 -11.54 6.80
N GLY A 114 -30.60 -10.20 6.89
CA GLY A 114 -30.09 -9.43 8.03
C GLY A 114 -28.63 -9.04 7.96
N ALA A 115 -27.92 -9.37 6.87
CA ALA A 115 -26.51 -9.00 6.67
C ALA A 115 -26.29 -7.48 6.61
N PHE A 116 -27.30 -6.71 6.21
CA PHE A 116 -27.19 -5.25 6.11
C PHE A 116 -28.17 -4.55 7.06
N VAL A 117 -27.68 -4.22 8.25
CA VAL A 117 -28.38 -3.38 9.23
C VAL A 117 -27.54 -2.15 9.51
N PHE A 118 -28.02 -0.98 9.10
CA PHE A 118 -27.32 0.28 9.37
C PHE A 118 -27.63 0.77 10.78
N ASN A 119 -26.64 0.74 11.66
CA ASN A 119 -26.72 1.14 13.05
C ASN A 119 -25.44 1.88 13.50
N GLU A 120 -25.34 2.23 14.78
CA GLU A 120 -24.14 2.89 15.33
C GLU A 120 -22.87 2.06 15.12
N GLY A 121 -22.94 0.73 15.21
CA GLY A 121 -21.82 -0.16 14.93
C GLY A 121 -21.36 -0.06 13.49
N SER A 122 -22.30 0.07 12.54
CA SER A 122 -21.97 0.29 11.12
C SER A 122 -21.20 1.58 10.88
N LEU A 123 -21.59 2.67 11.57
CA LEU A 123 -20.86 3.95 11.47
C LEU A 123 -19.44 3.85 12.01
N LEU A 124 -19.24 3.11 13.10
CA LEU A 124 -17.89 2.89 13.67
C LEU A 124 -17.01 2.07 12.73
N VAL A 125 -17.55 1.02 12.08
CA VAL A 125 -16.83 0.22 11.08
C VAL A 125 -16.45 1.09 9.87
N LEU A 126 -17.38 1.89 9.34
CA LEU A 126 -17.08 2.82 8.25
C LEU A 126 -16.04 3.87 8.67
N GLY A 127 -16.11 4.36 9.90
CA GLY A 127 -15.08 5.24 10.49
C GLY A 127 -13.70 4.58 10.50
N ALA A 128 -13.62 3.31 10.87
CA ALA A 128 -12.37 2.53 10.80
C ALA A 128 -11.84 2.43 9.36
N CYS A 129 -12.70 2.14 8.39
CA CYS A 129 -12.33 2.09 6.97
C CYS A 129 -11.79 3.43 6.46
N VAL A 130 -12.40 4.54 6.86
CA VAL A 130 -11.91 5.88 6.51
C VAL A 130 -10.55 6.14 7.15
N CYS A 131 -10.35 5.76 8.43
CA CYS A 131 -9.04 5.88 9.08
C CYS A 131 -7.96 5.07 8.36
N TRP A 132 -8.22 3.81 8.00
CA TRP A 132 -7.27 3.02 7.21
C TRP A 132 -7.07 3.57 5.80
N GLY A 133 -8.12 4.13 5.18
CA GLY A 133 -7.97 4.81 3.90
C GLY A 133 -7.01 6.01 3.97
N PHE A 134 -7.10 6.82 5.02
CA PHE A 134 -6.14 7.90 5.28
C PHE A 134 -4.74 7.36 5.61
N GLU A 135 -4.66 6.33 6.44
CA GLU A 135 -3.41 5.68 6.83
C GLU A 135 -2.65 5.18 5.60
N ASN A 136 -3.32 4.43 4.71
CA ASN A 136 -2.77 3.92 3.47
C ASN A 136 -2.16 5.04 2.61
N ASN A 137 -2.84 6.17 2.51
CA ASN A 137 -2.37 7.33 1.76
C ASN A 137 -1.18 8.02 2.46
N CYS A 138 -1.19 8.16 3.79
CA CYS A 138 -0.06 8.69 4.55
C CYS A 138 1.18 7.80 4.37
N THR A 139 1.03 6.48 4.48
CA THR A 139 2.10 5.50 4.24
C THR A 139 2.63 5.59 2.81
N ARG A 140 1.75 5.79 1.81
CA ARG A 140 2.15 6.01 0.42
C ARG A 140 3.06 7.23 0.27
N MET A 141 2.76 8.33 0.96
CA MET A 141 3.57 9.57 0.89
C MET A 141 5.01 9.38 1.36
N ILE A 142 5.26 8.43 2.24
CA ILE A 142 6.59 8.11 2.77
C ILE A 142 7.20 6.83 2.18
N SER A 143 6.51 6.14 1.28
CA SER A 143 6.90 4.84 0.71
C SER A 143 8.20 4.86 -0.11
N ASN A 144 8.69 6.04 -0.50
CA ASN A 144 9.98 6.21 -1.15
C ASN A 144 11.17 5.99 -0.19
N LYS A 145 10.92 6.01 1.13
CA LYS A 145 11.92 5.80 2.17
C LYS A 145 12.12 4.31 2.47
N ASP A 146 12.93 4.02 3.47
CA ASP A 146 13.17 2.63 3.88
C ASP A 146 11.87 1.98 4.41
N SER A 147 11.33 1.05 3.64
CA SER A 147 10.10 0.35 3.99
C SER A 147 10.22 -0.45 5.30
N GLU A 148 11.42 -0.97 5.62
CA GLU A 148 11.65 -1.67 6.89
C GLU A 148 11.56 -0.71 8.07
N GLU A 149 12.16 0.49 7.95
CA GLU A 149 12.08 1.54 8.97
C GLU A 149 10.61 1.99 9.19
N ILE A 150 9.85 2.17 8.10
CA ILE A 150 8.42 2.51 8.17
C ILE A 150 7.66 1.44 8.96
N VAL A 151 7.86 0.16 8.66
CA VAL A 151 7.16 -0.94 9.35
C VAL A 151 7.61 -1.07 10.81
N ILE A 152 8.89 -0.84 11.12
CA ILE A 152 9.39 -0.83 12.51
C ILE A 152 8.68 0.26 13.31
N ILE A 153 8.64 1.48 12.79
CA ILE A 153 7.98 2.61 13.46
C ILE A 153 6.48 2.33 13.60
N LYS A 154 5.82 1.96 12.51
CA LYS A 154 4.40 1.61 12.48
C LYS A 154 4.10 0.52 13.53
N GLY A 155 4.80 -0.62 13.46
CA GLY A 155 4.58 -1.75 14.35
C GLY A 155 4.86 -1.44 15.83
N CYS A 156 5.98 -0.80 16.13
CA CYS A 156 6.34 -0.48 17.52
C CYS A 156 5.42 0.57 18.13
N PHE A 157 5.21 1.70 17.46
CA PHE A 157 4.45 2.81 18.05
C PHE A 157 2.95 2.54 18.04
N SER A 158 2.38 1.98 16.95
CA SER A 158 0.95 1.60 16.94
C SER A 158 0.69 0.45 17.92
N GLY A 159 1.63 -0.50 18.01
CA GLY A 159 1.54 -1.59 18.97
C GLY A 159 1.59 -1.12 20.43
N LEU A 160 2.52 -0.22 20.79
CA LEU A 160 2.60 0.36 22.12
C LEU A 160 1.38 1.25 22.44
N GLY A 161 0.93 2.08 21.49
CA GLY A 161 -0.25 2.91 21.67
C GLY A 161 -1.51 2.08 21.90
N SER A 162 -1.72 1.04 21.09
CA SER A 162 -2.83 0.10 21.25
C SER A 162 -2.73 -0.70 22.56
N LEU A 163 -1.51 -1.06 23.00
CA LEU A 163 -1.27 -1.74 24.26
C LEU A 163 -1.67 -0.86 25.44
N LEU A 164 -1.26 0.40 25.43
CA LEU A 164 -1.63 1.36 26.46
C LEU A 164 -3.15 1.47 26.60
N ILE A 165 -3.86 1.58 25.48
CA ILE A 165 -5.33 1.67 25.49
C ILE A 165 -5.95 0.37 25.99
N ALA A 166 -5.45 -0.79 25.57
CA ALA A 166 -5.94 -2.08 26.05
C ALA A 166 -5.77 -2.25 27.58
N LEU A 167 -4.63 -1.77 28.12
CA LEU A 167 -4.40 -1.75 29.57
C LEU A 167 -5.35 -0.79 30.30
N LEU A 168 -5.60 0.39 29.76
CA LEU A 168 -6.56 1.36 30.32
C LEU A 168 -7.99 0.83 30.32
N LEU A 169 -8.34 -0.03 29.35
CA LEU A 169 -9.62 -0.73 29.26
C LEU A 169 -9.68 -1.97 30.19
N GLY A 170 -8.62 -2.29 30.91
CA GLY A 170 -8.59 -3.41 31.84
C GLY A 170 -8.44 -4.77 31.19
N GLU A 171 -8.00 -4.84 29.91
CA GLU A 171 -7.76 -6.12 29.24
C GLU A 171 -6.61 -6.88 29.90
N ARG A 172 -6.75 -8.21 30.00
CA ARG A 172 -5.73 -9.08 30.61
C ARG A 172 -4.68 -9.51 29.59
N PHE A 173 -3.45 -9.72 30.08
CA PHE A 173 -2.38 -10.29 29.27
C PHE A 173 -2.73 -11.73 28.86
N PRO A 174 -2.43 -12.12 27.62
CA PRO A 174 -2.55 -13.49 27.16
C PRO A 174 -1.53 -14.40 27.86
N SER A 175 -1.73 -15.72 27.80
CA SER A 175 -0.75 -16.68 28.28
C SER A 175 0.59 -16.53 27.53
N PRO A 176 1.74 -16.88 28.13
CA PRO A 176 3.04 -16.73 27.48
C PRO A 176 3.14 -17.47 26.12
N ALA A 177 2.56 -18.67 26.02
CA ALA A 177 2.54 -19.43 24.79
C ALA A 177 1.72 -18.73 23.68
N PHE A 178 0.55 -18.19 24.04
CA PHE A 178 -0.29 -17.44 23.12
C PHE A 178 0.36 -16.10 22.73
N LEU A 179 1.05 -15.44 23.66
CA LEU A 179 1.83 -14.24 23.39
C LEU A 179 2.95 -14.50 22.36
N ALA A 180 3.72 -15.57 22.53
CA ALA A 180 4.76 -15.93 21.57
C ALA A 180 4.17 -16.24 20.17
N ALA A 181 3.05 -16.95 20.12
CA ALA A 181 2.37 -17.25 18.88
C ALA A 181 1.86 -15.97 18.16
N ILE A 182 1.26 -15.03 18.92
CA ILE A 182 0.78 -13.76 18.34
C ILE A 182 1.94 -12.90 17.84
N LEU A 183 3.05 -12.83 18.58
CA LEU A 183 4.24 -12.06 18.15
C LEU A 183 4.83 -12.64 16.84
N LEU A 184 4.94 -13.97 16.77
CA LEU A 184 5.41 -14.65 15.55
C LEU A 184 4.44 -14.42 14.38
N LEU A 185 3.14 -14.57 14.61
CA LEU A 185 2.11 -14.29 13.62
C LEU A 185 2.16 -12.82 13.18
N GLY A 186 2.34 -11.90 14.13
CA GLY A 186 2.50 -10.47 13.85
C GLY A 186 3.70 -10.18 12.95
N PHE A 187 4.84 -10.82 13.21
CA PHE A 187 6.00 -10.68 12.33
C PHE A 187 5.72 -11.18 10.90
N VAL A 188 5.20 -12.40 10.76
CA VAL A 188 5.00 -13.02 9.44
C VAL A 188 3.84 -12.36 8.68
N SER A 189 2.67 -12.23 9.33
CA SER A 189 1.44 -11.80 8.65
C SER A 189 1.32 -10.27 8.54
N TYR A 190 1.89 -9.52 9.49
CA TYR A 190 1.88 -8.05 9.47
C TYR A 190 3.23 -7.48 9.04
N GLY A 191 4.33 -7.87 9.70
CA GLY A 191 5.64 -7.29 9.42
C GLY A 191 6.08 -7.44 7.98
N LEU A 192 6.16 -8.68 7.49
CA LEU A 192 6.57 -8.97 6.12
C LEU A 192 5.51 -8.51 5.10
N SER A 193 4.23 -8.73 5.38
CA SER A 193 3.13 -8.34 4.49
C SER A 193 3.08 -6.82 4.29
N ILE A 194 3.10 -6.04 5.38
CA ILE A 194 3.08 -4.58 5.32
C ILE A 194 4.36 -4.04 4.65
N ASN A 195 5.52 -4.68 4.87
CA ASN A 195 6.74 -4.28 4.18
C ASN A 195 6.60 -4.40 2.66
N PHE A 196 6.07 -5.52 2.16
CA PHE A 196 5.78 -5.68 0.72
C PHE A 196 4.69 -4.72 0.24
N TYR A 197 3.68 -4.45 1.06
CA TYR A 197 2.63 -3.50 0.75
C TYR A 197 3.18 -2.07 0.57
N VAL A 198 4.05 -1.61 1.48
CA VAL A 198 4.72 -0.30 1.38
C VAL A 198 5.61 -0.22 0.13
N MET A 199 6.35 -1.30 -0.17
CA MET A 199 7.14 -1.37 -1.40
C MET A 199 6.24 -1.27 -2.65
N ALA A 200 5.10 -1.95 -2.67
CA ALA A 200 4.16 -1.86 -3.78
C ALA A 200 3.53 -0.46 -3.90
N GLN A 201 3.20 0.18 -2.78
CA GLN A 201 2.66 1.54 -2.79
C GLN A 201 3.61 2.58 -3.42
N LYS A 202 4.91 2.37 -3.29
CA LYS A 202 5.91 3.24 -3.93
C LYS A 202 5.70 3.35 -5.44
N ASP A 203 5.45 2.21 -6.08
CA ASP A 203 5.41 2.12 -7.55
C ASP A 203 3.97 2.19 -8.10
N LEU A 204 2.99 1.68 -7.36
CA LEU A 204 1.59 1.55 -7.80
C LEU A 204 0.66 2.65 -7.26
N GLY A 205 1.04 3.33 -6.18
CA GLY A 205 0.17 4.25 -5.45
C GLY A 205 -0.75 3.55 -4.44
N ALA A 206 -1.48 4.34 -3.64
CA ALA A 206 -2.32 3.82 -2.57
C ALA A 206 -3.58 3.10 -3.10
N ALA A 207 -4.28 3.71 -4.04
CA ALA A 207 -5.53 3.17 -4.58
C ALA A 207 -5.32 1.81 -5.27
N LYS A 208 -4.31 1.71 -6.13
CA LYS A 208 -4.02 0.49 -6.89
C LYS A 208 -3.51 -0.62 -5.99
N THR A 209 -2.62 -0.33 -5.04
CA THR A 209 -2.11 -1.31 -4.08
C THR A 209 -3.22 -1.86 -3.20
N SER A 210 -4.12 -1.01 -2.68
CA SER A 210 -5.28 -1.44 -1.89
C SER A 210 -6.21 -2.34 -2.71
N ALA A 211 -6.46 -2.01 -3.98
CA ALA A 211 -7.27 -2.83 -4.87
C ALA A 211 -6.65 -4.21 -5.14
N TYR A 212 -5.33 -4.31 -5.36
CA TYR A 212 -4.64 -5.60 -5.48
C TYR A 212 -4.68 -6.41 -4.19
N TYR A 213 -4.53 -5.75 -3.04
CA TYR A 213 -4.55 -6.41 -1.74
C TYR A 213 -5.90 -7.09 -1.44
N SER A 214 -7.00 -6.63 -2.03
CA SER A 214 -8.33 -7.21 -1.88
C SER A 214 -8.49 -8.64 -2.40
N ILE A 215 -7.45 -9.22 -3.02
CA ILE A 215 -7.39 -10.66 -3.34
C ILE A 215 -7.25 -11.53 -2.08
N ALA A 216 -6.78 -10.97 -0.96
CA ALA A 216 -6.45 -11.73 0.25
C ALA A 216 -7.63 -12.58 0.81
N PRO A 217 -8.90 -12.09 0.90
CA PRO A 217 -10.02 -12.93 1.33
C PRO A 217 -10.25 -14.16 0.45
N PHE A 218 -10.06 -14.03 -0.86
CA PHE A 218 -10.21 -15.14 -1.82
C PHE A 218 -9.14 -16.21 -1.64
N LEU A 219 -7.90 -15.79 -1.36
CA LEU A 219 -6.82 -16.71 -0.98
C LEU A 219 -7.12 -17.40 0.34
N GLY A 220 -7.69 -16.70 1.32
CA GLY A 220 -8.12 -17.27 2.59
C GLY A 220 -9.13 -18.40 2.40
N VAL A 221 -10.18 -18.16 1.59
CA VAL A 221 -11.16 -19.22 1.26
C VAL A 221 -10.52 -20.37 0.49
N ALA A 222 -9.65 -20.10 -0.48
CA ALA A 222 -8.95 -21.16 -1.21
C ALA A 222 -8.08 -22.03 -0.29
N PHE A 223 -7.39 -21.45 0.68
CA PHE A 223 -6.64 -22.22 1.69
C PHE A 223 -7.56 -22.98 2.63
N SER A 224 -8.71 -22.42 3.01
CA SER A 224 -9.71 -23.15 3.81
C SER A 224 -10.21 -24.39 3.09
N MET A 225 -10.48 -24.28 1.78
CA MET A 225 -10.83 -25.46 0.95
C MET A 225 -9.74 -26.53 0.95
N LEU A 226 -8.48 -26.11 0.79
CA LEU A 226 -7.34 -27.04 0.64
C LEU A 226 -6.94 -27.70 1.96
N PHE A 227 -6.94 -26.96 3.07
CA PHE A 227 -6.39 -27.43 4.34
C PHE A 227 -7.44 -27.83 5.36
N VAL A 228 -8.64 -27.27 5.29
CA VAL A 228 -9.74 -27.54 6.23
C VAL A 228 -10.80 -28.43 5.57
N GLY A 229 -10.87 -28.47 4.24
CA GLY A 229 -11.84 -29.26 3.49
C GLY A 229 -13.23 -28.58 3.41
N GLU A 230 -13.29 -27.27 3.64
CA GLU A 230 -14.54 -26.51 3.49
C GLU A 230 -14.94 -26.40 2.02
N ASN A 231 -16.24 -26.56 1.74
CA ASN A 231 -16.77 -26.37 0.39
C ASN A 231 -17.47 -25.00 0.33
N PRO A 232 -16.92 -24.03 -0.38
CA PRO A 232 -17.55 -22.74 -0.54
C PRO A 232 -18.82 -22.87 -1.39
N GLY A 233 -19.82 -22.05 -1.06
CA GLY A 233 -21.06 -22.00 -1.83
C GLY A 233 -20.87 -21.36 -3.22
N LEU A 234 -21.91 -21.43 -4.04
CA LEU A 234 -21.94 -20.80 -5.39
C LEU A 234 -21.51 -19.33 -5.37
N GLN A 235 -21.83 -18.63 -4.30
CA GLN A 235 -21.50 -17.23 -4.05
C GLN A 235 -19.99 -16.95 -4.15
N PHE A 236 -19.15 -17.84 -3.62
CA PHE A 236 -17.69 -17.73 -3.73
C PHE A 236 -17.23 -17.78 -5.20
N TYR A 237 -17.76 -18.69 -6.01
CA TYR A 237 -17.36 -18.81 -7.40
C TYR A 237 -17.80 -17.61 -8.24
N ILE A 238 -18.97 -17.03 -7.95
CA ILE A 238 -19.42 -15.79 -8.61
C ILE A 238 -18.49 -14.64 -8.22
N ALA A 239 -18.20 -14.46 -6.93
CA ALA A 239 -17.30 -13.43 -6.44
C ALA A 239 -15.88 -13.59 -7.01
N LEU A 240 -15.38 -14.83 -7.07
CA LEU A 240 -14.07 -15.16 -7.65
C LEU A 240 -14.00 -14.78 -9.15
N ALA A 241 -15.03 -15.08 -9.93
CA ALA A 241 -15.07 -14.71 -11.35
C ALA A 241 -15.00 -13.18 -11.54
N ILE A 242 -15.76 -12.41 -10.76
CA ILE A 242 -15.75 -10.95 -10.78
C ILE A 242 -14.37 -10.42 -10.36
N MET A 243 -13.77 -10.99 -9.31
CA MET A 243 -12.44 -10.62 -8.83
C MET A 243 -11.37 -10.86 -9.89
N ILE A 244 -11.41 -11.99 -10.62
CA ILE A 244 -10.48 -12.28 -11.72
C ILE A 244 -10.61 -11.21 -12.82
N ILE A 245 -11.83 -10.86 -13.22
CA ILE A 245 -12.07 -9.80 -14.22
C ILE A 245 -11.48 -8.47 -13.73
N SER A 246 -11.74 -8.10 -12.48
CA SER A 246 -11.18 -6.89 -11.87
C SER A 246 -9.65 -6.89 -11.90
N THR A 247 -9.02 -8.01 -11.51
CA THR A 247 -7.55 -8.14 -11.50
C THR A 247 -6.97 -8.01 -12.92
N VAL A 248 -7.60 -8.60 -13.93
CA VAL A 248 -7.18 -8.45 -15.33
C VAL A 248 -7.27 -6.99 -15.79
N LEU A 249 -8.32 -6.26 -15.39
CA LEU A 249 -8.45 -4.83 -15.69
C LEU A 249 -7.35 -4.00 -15.02
N MET A 250 -7.02 -4.28 -13.75
CA MET A 250 -5.93 -3.60 -13.03
C MET A 250 -4.56 -3.86 -13.67
N VAL A 251 -4.28 -5.10 -14.05
CA VAL A 251 -3.03 -5.46 -14.73
C VAL A 251 -2.91 -4.74 -16.07
N LYS A 252 -3.97 -4.74 -16.86
CA LYS A 252 -4.00 -3.99 -18.14
C LYS A 252 -3.78 -2.49 -17.94
N ASP A 253 -4.44 -1.89 -16.94
CA ASP A 253 -4.25 -0.49 -16.59
C ASP A 253 -2.79 -0.20 -16.16
N THR A 254 -2.18 -1.11 -15.41
CA THR A 254 -0.78 -0.96 -15.00
C THR A 254 0.17 -1.02 -16.19
N ILE A 255 -0.02 -1.96 -17.11
CA ILE A 255 0.81 -2.11 -18.32
C ILE A 255 0.65 -0.90 -19.24
N GLU A 256 -0.57 -0.39 -19.42
CA GLU A 256 -0.83 0.75 -20.29
C GLU A 256 -0.26 2.07 -19.73
N LEU A 257 -0.29 2.26 -18.40
CA LEU A 257 0.21 3.47 -17.77
C LEU A 257 1.72 3.43 -17.50
N GLN A 258 2.31 2.24 -17.40
CA GLN A 258 3.73 2.03 -17.11
C GLN A 258 4.40 1.32 -18.28
N HIS A 259 4.66 2.03 -19.36
CA HIS A 259 5.48 1.49 -20.43
C HIS A 259 6.79 2.26 -20.53
N ASN A 260 7.82 1.53 -20.93
CA ASN A 260 9.15 2.08 -21.13
C ASN A 260 9.22 2.69 -22.52
N HIS A 261 9.57 3.97 -22.62
CA HIS A 261 9.85 4.63 -23.87
C HIS A 261 11.33 4.94 -23.98
N GLU A 262 11.88 4.67 -25.14
CA GLU A 262 13.18 5.14 -25.54
C GLU A 262 12.99 6.51 -26.21
N HIS A 263 13.57 7.55 -25.58
CA HIS A 263 13.48 8.90 -26.11
C HIS A 263 14.84 9.33 -26.68
N ILE A 264 14.80 9.85 -27.88
CA ILE A 264 15.93 10.52 -28.51
C ILE A 264 15.72 12.02 -28.29
N HIS A 265 16.60 12.63 -27.50
CA HIS A 265 16.60 14.07 -27.31
C HIS A 265 17.74 14.68 -28.11
N VAL A 266 17.40 15.71 -28.87
CA VAL A 266 18.35 16.54 -29.58
C VAL A 266 18.33 17.91 -28.92
N HIS A 267 19.42 18.33 -28.33
CA HIS A 267 19.52 19.65 -27.71
C HIS A 267 20.89 20.27 -27.96
N THR A 268 20.93 21.57 -27.88
CA THR A 268 22.14 22.39 -28.14
C THR A 268 22.46 23.15 -26.87
N HIS A 269 23.64 22.92 -26.32
CA HIS A 269 24.15 23.68 -25.19
C HIS A 269 25.66 23.99 -25.32
N PRO A 270 26.13 25.09 -24.71
CA PRO A 270 27.55 25.40 -24.71
C PRO A 270 28.32 24.46 -23.77
N HIS A 271 29.43 23.92 -24.24
CA HIS A 271 30.39 23.17 -23.43
C HIS A 271 31.83 23.58 -23.72
N ARG A 272 32.71 23.23 -22.79
CA ARG A 272 34.06 23.69 -22.75
C ARG A 272 35.05 22.54 -22.96
N HIS A 273 35.95 22.71 -23.94
CA HIS A 273 37.12 21.85 -24.15
C HIS A 273 38.39 22.67 -23.93
N GLY A 274 39.03 22.51 -22.78
CA GLY A 274 40.17 23.35 -22.40
C GLY A 274 39.78 24.83 -22.33
N ASN A 275 40.36 25.66 -23.22
CA ASN A 275 40.06 27.09 -23.30
C ASN A 275 39.01 27.45 -24.38
N LEU A 276 38.53 26.50 -25.14
CA LEU A 276 37.56 26.73 -26.21
C LEU A 276 36.14 26.43 -25.69
N VAL A 277 35.25 27.42 -25.79
CA VAL A 277 33.80 27.25 -25.53
C VAL A 277 33.11 27.28 -26.87
N HIS A 278 32.37 26.21 -27.19
CA HIS A 278 31.59 26.15 -28.41
C HIS A 278 30.25 25.46 -28.14
N THR A 279 29.34 25.60 -29.09
CA THR A 279 27.95 25.08 -28.99
C THR A 279 27.70 24.18 -30.18
N HIS A 280 27.35 22.95 -29.97
CA HIS A 280 26.87 22.06 -31.03
C HIS A 280 25.70 21.20 -30.56
N GLU A 281 25.06 20.56 -31.49
CA GLU A 281 23.90 19.70 -31.27
C GLU A 281 24.37 18.32 -30.77
N HIS A 282 23.72 17.86 -29.69
CA HIS A 282 23.93 16.53 -29.12
C HIS A 282 22.65 15.70 -29.19
N THR A 283 22.83 14.45 -29.55
CA THR A 283 21.75 13.46 -29.52
C THR A 283 22.02 12.47 -28.42
N HIS A 284 21.11 12.41 -27.44
CA HIS A 284 21.13 11.42 -26.37
C HIS A 284 19.93 10.50 -26.48
N CYS A 285 20.20 9.20 -26.32
CA CYS A 285 19.17 8.20 -26.19
C CYS A 285 19.13 7.71 -24.74
N HIS A 286 18.00 7.84 -24.07
CA HIS A 286 17.79 7.24 -22.76
C HIS A 286 16.41 6.62 -22.62
N SER A 287 16.33 5.55 -21.88
CA SER A 287 15.07 4.90 -21.55
C SER A 287 14.70 5.19 -20.09
N HIS A 288 13.49 5.61 -19.85
CA HIS A 288 12.97 5.76 -18.50
C HIS A 288 11.51 5.33 -18.42
N LEU A 289 11.15 4.82 -17.25
CA LEU A 289 9.77 4.45 -16.93
C LEU A 289 9.02 5.69 -16.46
N HIS A 290 7.93 6.04 -17.10
CA HIS A 290 7.07 7.13 -16.64
C HIS A 290 5.59 6.80 -16.82
N VAL A 291 4.75 7.50 -16.04
CA VAL A 291 3.30 7.34 -16.05
C VAL A 291 2.68 8.47 -16.85
N HIS A 292 1.88 8.13 -17.86
CA HIS A 292 1.12 9.10 -18.63
C HIS A 292 -0.08 9.63 -17.85
N LYS A 293 -0.27 10.95 -17.85
CA LYS A 293 -1.41 11.61 -17.18
C LYS A 293 -2.73 11.44 -17.93
N ASP A 294 -2.68 11.13 -19.24
CA ASP A 294 -3.84 10.95 -20.09
C ASP A 294 -3.67 9.76 -21.03
N SER A 295 -4.77 9.09 -21.33
CA SER A 295 -4.85 7.99 -22.31
C SER A 295 -4.76 8.42 -23.78
N GLY A 296 -4.38 9.68 -24.04
CA GLY A 296 -4.13 10.20 -25.37
C GLY A 296 -2.69 9.91 -25.80
N HIS A 297 -2.52 9.27 -26.93
CA HIS A 297 -1.21 9.04 -27.58
C HIS A 297 -0.60 10.35 -28.09
N SER A 298 -0.22 11.26 -27.20
CA SER A 298 0.64 12.38 -27.54
C SER A 298 2.09 11.97 -27.33
N THR A 299 2.80 11.74 -28.42
CA THR A 299 4.24 11.45 -28.43
C THR A 299 5.12 12.67 -28.16
N ILE A 300 4.52 13.85 -27.97
CA ILE A 300 5.23 15.10 -27.72
C ILE A 300 4.83 15.59 -26.33
N HIS A 301 5.73 15.48 -25.37
CA HIS A 301 5.61 16.11 -24.06
C HIS A 301 6.91 16.83 -23.72
N THR A 302 6.79 18.07 -23.29
CA THR A 302 7.90 18.85 -22.76
C THR A 302 8.06 18.56 -21.28
N HIS A 303 9.23 18.11 -20.86
CA HIS A 303 9.63 18.06 -19.46
C HIS A 303 10.88 18.94 -19.28
N SER A 304 10.92 19.65 -18.16
CA SER A 304 12.10 20.41 -17.80
C SER A 304 13.18 19.44 -17.31
N HIS A 305 14.32 19.43 -17.97
CA HIS A 305 15.53 18.84 -17.39
C HIS A 305 16.02 19.80 -16.31
N GLN A 306 16.05 19.39 -15.05
CA GLN A 306 16.88 20.05 -14.06
C GLN A 306 18.33 19.91 -14.54
N GLU A 307 19.08 21.00 -14.46
CA GLU A 307 20.43 21.19 -14.94
C GLU A 307 21.27 19.91 -14.85
N LEU A 308 21.62 19.36 -16.01
CA LEU A 308 22.57 18.27 -16.11
C LEU A 308 23.94 18.84 -15.76
N GLU A 309 24.44 18.52 -14.57
CA GLU A 309 25.84 18.73 -14.22
C GLU A 309 26.72 18.11 -15.29
N GLY A 310 27.80 18.81 -15.65
CA GLY A 310 28.65 18.57 -16.81
C GLY A 310 28.99 17.12 -17.08
N HIS A 311 28.64 16.66 -18.27
CA HIS A 311 29.00 15.34 -18.75
C HIS A 311 30.34 15.44 -19.49
N ASP A 312 31.39 14.77 -18.97
CA ASP A 312 32.57 14.44 -19.71
C ASP A 312 32.31 13.16 -20.52
N HIS A 313 32.24 13.28 -21.85
CA HIS A 313 32.26 12.13 -22.74
C HIS A 313 33.33 12.30 -23.83
N PRO A 314 34.01 11.21 -24.21
CA PRO A 314 35.02 11.26 -25.25
C PRO A 314 34.40 11.53 -26.62
N HIS A 315 34.87 12.55 -27.30
CA HIS A 315 34.56 12.76 -28.71
C HIS A 315 35.48 11.91 -29.59
N PRO A 316 34.98 11.31 -30.67
CA PRO A 316 35.89 10.73 -31.65
C PRO A 316 36.82 11.82 -32.19
N ALA A 317 38.12 11.56 -32.13
CA ALA A 317 39.12 12.45 -32.72
C ALA A 317 38.83 12.57 -34.23
N THR A 318 38.63 13.80 -34.70
CA THR A 318 38.60 14.15 -36.12
C THR A 318 40.01 14.10 -36.70
#